data_6411e3777e9cb37b1775fc968ca70ba5
#
_entry.id   6411e3777e9cb37b1775fc968ca70ba5
#
_cell.length_a   1.000
_cell.length_b   1.000
_cell.length_c   1.000
_cell.angle_alpha   90.00
_cell.angle_beta   90.00
_cell.angle_gamma   90.00
#
_symmetry.space_group_name_H-M   'P 1'
#
loop_
_entity.id
_entity.type
_entity.pdbx_description
1 polymer ?
#
loop_
_entity_poly.entity_id
_entity_poly.type
_entity_poly.pdbx_seq_one_letter_code
_entity_poly.pdbx_strand_id
1 'polypeptide(L)'
;MELSVGEDEALAAADKRVMVLEAIRGVAHKMDLETTMAPKPYLEGAGNGHHLHVSLYEGEDPVLFDGSGALSGPGRGLVGGLLEHLPAVMAFTAPSPNSYQRLAPGMWSSAFAAYGLDNREAAVRLASPVAGRESATANVEIKPVDVTSNPYLALAAVLAAGMDGIDRGLDPGEPTMVDPATLGEDERATRDIRPLPASPDEALDALEGDTVLVDAIGEPLVRTHVAVARAQAAMARELPPEEVAATAAELY
;
A
#
# COMPACT_ATOMS: atom_id res chain seq x y z
N MET A 1 9.41 -1.84 17.16
CA MET A 1 8.42 -0.90 17.75
C MET A 1 7.52 -0.46 16.61
N GLU A 2 6.21 -0.42 16.82
CA GLU A 2 5.24 0.10 15.85
C GLU A 2 4.73 1.45 16.36
N LEU A 3 4.56 2.41 15.44
CA LEU A 3 4.01 3.73 15.73
C LEU A 3 2.74 3.90 14.89
N SER A 4 1.62 4.13 15.55
CA SER A 4 0.37 4.47 14.90
C SER A 4 0.11 5.96 15.03
N VAL A 5 -0.42 6.57 13.96
CA VAL A 5 -0.79 7.98 13.91
C VAL A 5 -2.31 8.06 13.78
N GLY A 6 -2.95 8.96 14.53
CA GLY A 6 -4.41 9.16 14.45
C GLY A 6 -4.85 9.66 13.06
N GLU A 7 -6.09 9.33 12.70
CA GLU A 7 -6.73 9.74 11.45
C GLU A 7 -6.73 11.25 11.25
N ASP A 8 -6.78 11.68 10.00
CA ASP A 8 -6.89 13.07 9.58
C ASP A 8 -7.39 13.12 8.13
N GLU A 9 -7.74 14.30 7.65
CA GLU A 9 -7.95 14.54 6.22
C GLU A 9 -6.71 14.12 5.41
N ALA A 10 -6.91 13.60 4.20
CA ALA A 10 -5.85 12.94 3.43
C ALA A 10 -4.57 13.78 3.27
N LEU A 11 -4.70 15.07 2.93
CA LEU A 11 -3.53 15.95 2.78
C LEU A 11 -2.84 16.21 4.13
N ALA A 12 -3.61 16.47 5.18
CA ALA A 12 -3.08 16.66 6.52
C ALA A 12 -2.42 15.40 7.08
N ALA A 13 -2.93 14.21 6.74
CA ALA A 13 -2.30 12.93 7.07
C ALA A 13 -0.92 12.78 6.38
N ALA A 14 -0.79 13.20 5.11
CA ALA A 14 0.49 13.22 4.41
C ALA A 14 1.51 14.15 5.09
N ASP A 15 1.08 15.38 5.44
CA ASP A 15 1.90 16.35 6.17
C ASP A 15 2.33 15.79 7.53
N LYS A 16 1.38 15.24 8.28
CA LYS A 16 1.62 14.59 9.57
C LYS A 16 2.65 13.47 9.48
N ARG A 17 2.55 12.64 8.44
CA ARG A 17 3.55 11.57 8.19
C ARG A 17 4.95 12.13 8.01
N VAL A 18 5.13 13.20 7.23
CA VAL A 18 6.43 13.86 7.05
C VAL A 18 6.98 14.34 8.40
N MET A 19 6.15 15.03 9.18
CA MET A 19 6.53 15.54 10.50
C MET A 19 6.90 14.42 11.49
N VAL A 20 6.19 13.30 11.48
CA VAL A 20 6.47 12.16 12.35
C VAL A 20 7.84 11.54 12.01
N LEU A 21 8.17 11.37 10.73
CA LEU A 21 9.47 10.83 10.33
C LEU A 21 10.62 11.76 10.75
N GLU A 22 10.46 13.07 10.58
CA GLU A 22 11.45 14.05 11.03
C GLU A 22 11.59 14.05 12.56
N ALA A 23 10.49 13.88 13.28
CA ALA A 23 10.53 13.77 14.74
C ALA A 23 11.27 12.51 15.20
N ILE A 24 11.04 11.36 14.56
CA ILE A 24 11.75 10.10 14.87
C ILE A 24 13.26 10.29 14.66
N ARG A 25 13.67 10.81 13.49
CA ARG A 25 15.08 11.09 13.18
C ARG A 25 15.71 12.06 14.17
N GLY A 26 14.99 13.13 14.49
CA GLY A 26 15.44 14.14 15.45
C GLY A 26 15.61 13.61 16.87
N VAL A 27 14.72 12.73 17.34
CA VAL A 27 14.84 12.06 18.64
C VAL A 27 16.00 11.07 18.65
N ALA A 28 16.13 10.24 17.62
CA ALA A 28 17.23 9.29 17.49
C ALA A 28 18.58 10.02 17.53
N HIS A 29 18.74 11.09 16.75
CA HIS A 29 19.94 11.91 16.75
C HIS A 29 20.29 12.49 18.13
N LYS A 30 19.30 13.00 18.88
CA LYS A 30 19.50 13.50 20.25
C LYS A 30 19.92 12.41 21.24
N MET A 31 19.59 11.18 20.95
CA MET A 31 19.93 10.01 21.77
C MET A 31 21.21 9.30 21.32
N ASP A 32 21.93 9.87 20.35
CA ASP A 32 23.11 9.27 19.71
C ASP A 32 22.83 7.88 19.13
N LEU A 33 21.64 7.75 18.50
CA LEU A 33 21.18 6.54 17.83
C LEU A 33 21.06 6.78 16.34
N GLU A 34 21.44 5.78 15.55
CA GLU A 34 21.11 5.69 14.14
C GLU A 34 19.71 5.08 13.98
N THR A 35 19.00 5.50 12.95
CA THR A 35 17.68 4.97 12.60
C THR A 35 17.57 4.78 11.10
N THR A 36 16.95 3.69 10.70
CA THR A 36 16.59 3.43 9.32
C THR A 36 15.10 3.11 9.19
N MET A 37 14.50 3.61 8.13
CA MET A 37 13.13 3.31 7.72
C MET A 37 13.10 2.42 6.48
N ALA A 38 14.23 1.85 6.07
CA ALA A 38 14.30 0.97 4.90
C ALA A 38 13.25 -0.15 4.99
N PRO A 39 12.57 -0.50 3.89
CA PRO A 39 11.53 -1.54 3.88
C PRO A 39 12.02 -2.92 4.35
N LYS A 40 13.27 -3.26 4.02
CA LYS A 40 13.91 -4.52 4.40
C LYS A 40 15.39 -4.27 4.73
N PRO A 41 15.72 -3.70 5.89
CA PRO A 41 17.10 -3.38 6.25
C PRO A 41 17.96 -4.62 6.48
N TYR A 42 17.37 -5.73 6.86
CA TYR A 42 18.03 -7.02 7.07
C TYR A 42 17.24 -8.13 6.38
N LEU A 43 17.88 -8.91 5.51
CA LEU A 43 17.20 -9.94 4.72
C LEU A 43 16.55 -11.02 5.60
N GLU A 44 17.20 -11.44 6.69
CA GLU A 44 16.71 -12.44 7.65
C GLU A 44 15.69 -11.86 8.67
N GLY A 45 15.55 -10.54 8.74
CA GLY A 45 14.70 -9.88 9.73
C GLY A 45 13.28 -9.61 9.25
N ALA A 46 12.46 -9.03 10.12
CA ALA A 46 11.19 -8.43 9.74
C ALA A 46 11.41 -7.20 8.85
N GLY A 47 10.46 -6.92 7.96
CA GLY A 47 10.45 -5.69 7.18
C GLY A 47 9.76 -4.55 7.92
N ASN A 48 9.99 -3.33 7.44
CA ASN A 48 9.29 -2.12 7.85
C ASN A 48 8.18 -1.80 6.85
N GLY A 49 6.92 -2.01 7.22
CA GLY A 49 5.76 -1.52 6.48
C GLY A 49 5.40 -0.10 6.92
N HIS A 50 4.70 0.60 6.06
CA HIS A 50 4.06 1.87 6.39
C HIS A 50 2.63 1.86 5.84
N HIS A 51 1.79 1.03 6.46
CA HIS A 51 0.45 0.75 5.95
C HIS A 51 -0.42 2.02 5.96
N LEU A 52 -1.20 2.19 4.90
CA LEU A 52 -2.19 3.26 4.80
C LEU A 52 -3.54 2.71 5.25
N HIS A 53 -4.20 3.44 6.15
CA HIS A 53 -5.56 3.17 6.57
C HIS A 53 -6.48 4.26 6.00
N VAL A 54 -7.52 3.85 5.29
CA VAL A 54 -8.47 4.74 4.65
C VAL A 54 -9.86 4.46 5.19
N SER A 55 -10.53 5.49 5.70
CA SER A 55 -11.96 5.49 6.04
C SER A 55 -12.72 6.27 4.97
N LEU A 56 -13.96 5.88 4.71
CA LEU A 56 -14.80 6.50 3.68
C LEU A 56 -15.99 7.18 4.33
N TYR A 57 -16.18 8.47 3.99
CA TYR A 57 -17.25 9.31 4.51
C TYR A 57 -18.02 9.99 3.39
N GLU A 58 -19.32 10.16 3.57
CA GLU A 58 -20.16 11.08 2.80
C GLU A 58 -20.60 12.22 3.74
N GLY A 59 -19.94 13.38 3.63
CA GLY A 59 -20.02 14.43 4.65
C GLY A 59 -19.44 13.97 5.98
N GLU A 60 -20.25 13.88 7.03
CA GLU A 60 -19.86 13.37 8.36
C GLU A 60 -20.23 11.90 8.59
N ASP A 61 -20.96 11.29 7.65
CA ASP A 61 -21.45 9.94 7.78
C ASP A 61 -20.45 8.92 7.25
N PRO A 62 -19.98 7.95 8.07
CA PRO A 62 -19.13 6.87 7.60
C PRO A 62 -19.92 5.91 6.70
N VAL A 63 -19.43 5.70 5.48
CA VAL A 63 -20.14 4.93 4.45
C VAL A 63 -19.36 3.70 3.96
N LEU A 64 -18.30 3.30 4.63
CA LEU A 64 -17.52 2.11 4.24
C LEU A 64 -18.30 0.81 4.43
N PHE A 65 -19.01 0.67 5.54
CA PHE A 65 -19.89 -0.48 5.84
C PHE A 65 -21.35 -0.07 5.85
N ASP A 66 -22.21 -1.03 5.53
CA ASP A 66 -23.65 -0.89 5.72
C ASP A 66 -24.08 -1.21 7.17
N GLY A 67 -25.36 -1.05 7.46
CA GLY A 67 -25.89 -1.32 8.80
C GLY A 67 -25.83 -2.79 9.24
N SER A 68 -25.49 -3.73 8.37
CA SER A 68 -25.29 -5.15 8.68
C SER A 68 -23.84 -5.50 9.00
N GLY A 69 -22.89 -4.57 8.77
CA GLY A 69 -21.45 -4.79 8.90
C GLY A 69 -20.78 -5.37 7.65
N ALA A 70 -21.52 -5.49 6.54
CA ALA A 70 -20.93 -5.78 5.24
C ALA A 70 -20.46 -4.49 4.56
N LEU A 71 -19.56 -4.60 3.58
CA LEU A 71 -19.19 -3.45 2.75
C LEU A 71 -20.43 -2.88 2.07
N SER A 72 -20.60 -1.56 2.18
CA SER A 72 -21.62 -0.82 1.45
C SER A 72 -21.36 -0.83 -0.06
N GLY A 73 -22.26 -0.28 -0.86
CA GLY A 73 -22.00 -0.06 -2.30
C GLY A 73 -20.72 0.76 -2.55
N PRO A 74 -20.58 1.96 -1.98
CA PRO A 74 -19.32 2.72 -2.04
C PRO A 74 -18.12 1.99 -1.48
N GLY A 75 -18.27 1.25 -0.37
CA GLY A 75 -17.20 0.43 0.22
C GLY A 75 -16.73 -0.69 -0.72
N ARG A 76 -17.64 -1.38 -1.39
CA ARG A 76 -17.31 -2.38 -2.42
C ARG A 76 -16.58 -1.73 -3.60
N GLY A 77 -17.07 -0.59 -4.07
CA GLY A 77 -16.42 0.18 -5.12
C GLY A 77 -14.98 0.57 -4.76
N LEU A 78 -14.78 1.13 -3.57
CA LEU A 78 -13.45 1.49 -3.05
C LEU A 78 -12.49 0.30 -3.10
N VAL A 79 -12.90 -0.83 -2.52
CA VAL A 79 -12.05 -2.03 -2.46
C VAL A 79 -11.83 -2.60 -3.86
N GLY A 80 -12.86 -2.64 -4.73
CA GLY A 80 -12.75 -3.10 -6.10
C GLY A 80 -11.76 -2.27 -6.92
N GLY A 81 -11.84 -0.95 -6.83
CA GLY A 81 -10.88 -0.05 -7.48
C GLY A 81 -9.46 -0.21 -6.96
N LEU A 82 -9.29 -0.32 -5.64
CA LEU A 82 -7.99 -0.59 -5.05
C LEU A 82 -7.39 -1.91 -5.59
N LEU A 83 -8.16 -2.99 -5.68
CA LEU A 83 -7.66 -4.28 -6.19
C LEU A 83 -7.31 -4.22 -7.69
N GLU A 84 -8.12 -3.53 -8.48
CA GLU A 84 -7.89 -3.40 -9.93
C GLU A 84 -6.60 -2.65 -10.24
N HIS A 85 -6.41 -1.51 -9.57
CA HIS A 85 -5.27 -0.61 -9.81
C HIS A 85 -4.05 -0.90 -8.92
N LEU A 86 -4.13 -1.82 -7.97
CA LEU A 86 -3.06 -2.06 -6.99
C LEU A 86 -1.68 -2.30 -7.62
N PRO A 87 -1.54 -3.06 -8.73
CA PRO A 87 -0.25 -3.19 -9.39
C PRO A 87 0.38 -1.86 -9.79
N ALA A 88 -0.42 -0.93 -10.33
CA ALA A 88 0.04 0.40 -10.72
C ALA A 88 0.24 1.33 -9.52
N VAL A 89 -0.62 1.25 -8.50
CA VAL A 89 -0.49 1.98 -7.23
C VAL A 89 0.84 1.67 -6.56
N MET A 90 1.34 0.43 -6.64
CA MET A 90 2.61 0.00 -6.06
C MET A 90 3.82 0.75 -6.63
N ALA A 91 3.75 1.29 -7.83
CA ALA A 91 4.80 2.16 -8.37
C ALA A 91 5.04 3.40 -7.49
N PHE A 92 4.01 3.87 -6.76
CA PHE A 92 4.11 5.01 -5.84
C PHE A 92 4.20 4.61 -4.37
N THR A 93 3.63 3.47 -3.99
CA THR A 93 3.56 3.05 -2.57
C THR A 93 4.72 2.18 -2.14
N ALA A 94 5.38 1.50 -3.09
CA ALA A 94 6.55 0.64 -2.89
C ALA A 94 7.60 0.88 -3.98
N PRO A 95 8.12 2.12 -4.14
CA PRO A 95 8.93 2.51 -5.30
C PRO A 95 10.38 2.01 -5.23
N SER A 96 10.88 1.63 -4.07
CA SER A 96 12.26 1.19 -3.91
C SER A 96 12.47 -0.27 -4.34
N PRO A 97 13.60 -0.63 -4.94
CA PRO A 97 13.99 -2.03 -5.13
C PRO A 97 13.98 -2.84 -3.82
N ASN A 98 14.32 -2.22 -2.69
CA ASN A 98 14.28 -2.83 -1.37
C ASN A 98 12.85 -3.14 -0.89
N SER A 99 11.83 -2.42 -1.40
CA SER A 99 10.42 -2.70 -1.11
C SER A 99 10.04 -4.14 -1.49
N TYR A 100 10.54 -4.63 -2.62
CA TYR A 100 10.23 -5.97 -3.15
C TYR A 100 10.97 -7.09 -2.41
N GLN A 101 12.00 -6.78 -1.65
CA GLN A 101 12.60 -7.73 -0.69
C GLN A 101 11.71 -7.96 0.55
N ARG A 102 10.76 -7.06 0.82
CA ARG A 102 9.76 -7.17 1.88
C ARG A 102 8.47 -7.85 1.40
N LEU A 103 8.07 -7.60 0.14
CA LEU A 103 6.78 -8.02 -0.43
C LEU A 103 6.87 -9.47 -0.94
N ALA A 104 6.76 -10.44 -0.03
CA ALA A 104 6.84 -11.86 -0.35
C ALA A 104 5.76 -12.64 0.42
N PRO A 105 5.34 -13.83 -0.08
CA PRO A 105 4.38 -14.69 0.64
C PRO A 105 4.87 -15.05 2.03
N GLY A 106 3.95 -15.08 3.03
CA GLY A 106 4.26 -15.43 4.41
C GLY A 106 5.04 -14.36 5.20
N MET A 107 5.17 -13.16 4.66
CA MET A 107 5.88 -12.05 5.30
C MET A 107 4.93 -10.98 5.87
N TRP A 108 3.63 -11.27 5.94
CA TRP A 108 2.56 -10.33 6.36
C TRP A 108 2.53 -9.02 5.58
N SER A 109 3.13 -9.02 4.42
CA SER A 109 3.32 -7.85 3.56
C SER A 109 2.48 -7.90 2.30
N SER A 110 1.87 -9.07 2.02
CA SER A 110 1.05 -9.36 0.87
C SER A 110 1.83 -9.60 -0.45
N ALA A 111 1.46 -10.65 -1.15
CA ALA A 111 2.02 -10.99 -2.46
C ALA A 111 0.92 -11.11 -3.55
N PHE A 112 -0.34 -10.94 -3.18
CA PHE A 112 -1.48 -11.12 -4.08
C PHE A 112 -2.48 -9.96 -3.93
N ALA A 113 -3.08 -9.54 -5.04
CA ALA A 113 -4.21 -8.63 -5.07
C ALA A 113 -5.45 -9.36 -4.54
N ALA A 114 -5.64 -9.33 -3.23
CA ALA A 114 -6.76 -9.92 -2.53
C ALA A 114 -7.21 -9.00 -1.39
N TYR A 115 -8.48 -9.10 -1.01
CA TYR A 115 -8.96 -8.44 0.20
C TYR A 115 -9.55 -9.47 1.19
N GLY A 116 -9.59 -9.11 2.45
CA GLY A 116 -10.21 -9.95 3.47
C GLY A 116 -10.35 -9.27 4.82
N LEU A 117 -11.31 -9.75 5.63
CA LEU A 117 -11.53 -9.27 6.98
C LEU A 117 -10.41 -9.82 7.89
N ASP A 118 -9.69 -8.92 8.56
CA ASP A 118 -8.55 -9.23 9.44
C ASP A 118 -7.48 -10.16 8.84
N ASN A 119 -7.49 -10.33 7.53
CA ASN A 119 -6.53 -11.18 6.84
C ASN A 119 -5.19 -10.45 6.67
N ARG A 120 -4.16 -10.87 7.41
CA ARG A 120 -2.84 -10.25 7.40
C ARG A 120 -2.05 -10.48 6.11
N GLU A 121 -2.40 -11.50 5.32
CA GLU A 121 -1.78 -11.79 4.03
C GLU A 121 -2.55 -11.17 2.84
N ALA A 122 -3.70 -10.54 3.08
CA ALA A 122 -4.42 -9.79 2.06
C ALA A 122 -3.77 -8.41 1.84
N ALA A 123 -3.66 -7.98 0.58
CA ALA A 123 -3.12 -6.67 0.22
C ALA A 123 -4.01 -5.53 0.69
N VAL A 124 -5.32 -5.77 0.67
CA VAL A 124 -6.35 -4.85 1.16
C VAL A 124 -7.05 -5.54 2.33
N ARG A 125 -6.74 -5.12 3.55
CA ARG A 125 -7.33 -5.68 4.75
C ARG A 125 -8.46 -4.80 5.25
N LEU A 126 -9.65 -5.38 5.40
CA LEU A 126 -10.71 -4.75 6.17
C LEU A 126 -10.40 -4.97 7.65
N ALA A 127 -10.14 -3.88 8.37
CA ALA A 127 -9.92 -3.97 9.81
C ALA A 127 -11.26 -4.13 10.54
N SER A 128 -11.36 -5.14 11.42
CA SER A 128 -12.53 -5.28 12.28
C SER A 128 -12.72 -4.02 13.11
N PRO A 129 -13.90 -3.41 13.07
CA PRO A 129 -14.18 -2.21 13.84
C PRO A 129 -14.21 -2.53 15.34
N VAL A 130 -13.90 -1.52 16.16
CA VAL A 130 -13.95 -1.65 17.61
C VAL A 130 -15.40 -1.68 18.09
N ALA A 131 -15.75 -2.70 18.91
CA ALA A 131 -17.09 -2.84 19.45
C ALA A 131 -17.58 -1.58 20.19
N GLY A 132 -18.77 -1.11 19.81
CA GLY A 132 -19.36 0.14 20.33
C GLY A 132 -18.85 1.43 19.67
N ARG A 133 -17.93 1.31 18.68
CA ARG A 133 -17.40 2.42 17.87
C ARG A 133 -17.25 2.00 16.41
N GLU A 134 -18.09 1.11 15.94
CA GLU A 134 -17.94 0.42 14.66
C GLU A 134 -17.76 1.39 13.49
N SER A 135 -18.65 2.36 13.38
CA SER A 135 -18.60 3.36 12.29
C SER A 135 -17.35 4.24 12.34
N ALA A 136 -16.95 4.67 13.55
CA ALA A 136 -15.81 5.57 13.74
C ALA A 136 -14.45 4.87 13.59
N THR A 137 -14.40 3.54 13.58
CA THR A 137 -13.15 2.76 13.48
C THR A 137 -13.07 1.90 12.23
N ALA A 138 -14.11 1.97 11.38
CA ALA A 138 -14.16 1.27 10.09
C ALA A 138 -13.10 1.82 9.13
N ASN A 139 -12.22 0.95 8.66
CA ASN A 139 -11.19 1.35 7.71
C ASN A 139 -10.70 0.19 6.85
N VAL A 140 -10.09 0.54 5.74
CA VAL A 140 -9.38 -0.34 4.82
C VAL A 140 -7.89 -0.09 4.97
N GLU A 141 -7.11 -1.12 5.25
CA GLU A 141 -5.65 -1.07 5.29
C GLU A 141 -5.07 -1.51 3.96
N ILE A 142 -4.26 -0.68 3.36
CA ILE A 142 -3.46 -0.97 2.17
C ILE A 142 -2.05 -1.33 2.63
N LYS A 143 -1.64 -2.57 2.42
CA LYS A 143 -0.41 -3.14 3.01
C LYS A 143 0.85 -3.01 2.15
N PRO A 144 0.82 -3.09 0.80
CA PRO A 144 2.01 -2.89 -0.03
C PRO A 144 2.40 -1.40 -0.10
N VAL A 145 2.68 -0.84 1.06
CA VAL A 145 3.13 0.55 1.26
C VAL A 145 4.31 0.55 2.21
N ASP A 146 5.32 1.37 1.94
CA ASP A 146 6.44 1.57 2.84
C ASP A 146 6.94 3.02 2.86
N VAL A 147 7.93 3.28 3.68
CA VAL A 147 8.42 4.63 3.96
C VAL A 147 9.15 5.26 2.79
N THR A 148 9.60 4.47 1.80
CA THR A 148 10.26 5.01 0.60
C THR A 148 9.31 5.77 -0.32
N SER A 149 7.99 5.58 -0.12
CA SER A 149 6.94 6.28 -0.84
C SER A 149 6.95 7.78 -0.57
N ASN A 150 6.69 8.57 -1.61
CA ASN A 150 6.26 9.96 -1.42
C ASN A 150 4.81 9.94 -0.91
N PRO A 151 4.49 10.49 0.29
CA PRO A 151 3.15 10.35 0.89
C PRO A 151 2.05 11.00 0.05
N TYR A 152 2.34 12.09 -0.63
CA TYR A 152 1.37 12.80 -1.45
C TYR A 152 1.03 12.01 -2.71
N LEU A 153 2.04 11.42 -3.38
CA LEU A 153 1.83 10.58 -4.58
C LEU A 153 1.17 9.25 -4.22
N ALA A 154 1.58 8.63 -3.11
CA ALA A 154 0.97 7.39 -2.63
C ALA A 154 -0.52 7.58 -2.32
N LEU A 155 -0.87 8.66 -1.59
CA LEU A 155 -2.26 8.98 -1.31
C LEU A 155 -3.04 9.35 -2.58
N ALA A 156 -2.46 10.13 -3.49
CA ALA A 156 -3.13 10.49 -4.75
C ALA A 156 -3.46 9.23 -5.57
N ALA A 157 -2.52 8.27 -5.68
CA ALA A 157 -2.76 7.03 -6.39
C ALA A 157 -3.84 6.16 -5.73
N VAL A 158 -3.79 6.02 -4.39
CA VAL A 158 -4.80 5.26 -3.62
C VAL A 158 -6.19 5.88 -3.75
N LEU A 159 -6.29 7.21 -3.65
CA LEU A 159 -7.56 7.90 -3.79
C LEU A 159 -8.11 7.81 -5.22
N ALA A 160 -7.26 7.99 -6.24
CA ALA A 160 -7.68 7.86 -7.64
C ALA A 160 -8.19 6.45 -7.94
N ALA A 161 -7.46 5.42 -7.51
CA ALA A 161 -7.87 4.02 -7.65
C ALA A 161 -9.22 3.73 -6.96
N GLY A 162 -9.36 4.17 -5.72
CA GLY A 162 -10.59 3.95 -4.94
C GLY A 162 -11.79 4.70 -5.53
N MET A 163 -11.61 5.94 -5.97
CA MET A 163 -12.68 6.74 -6.59
C MET A 163 -13.12 6.18 -7.94
N ASP A 164 -12.19 5.72 -8.79
CA ASP A 164 -12.55 5.05 -10.04
C ASP A 164 -13.44 3.82 -9.76
N GLY A 165 -13.09 3.03 -8.74
CA GLY A 165 -13.88 1.88 -8.36
C GLY A 165 -15.28 2.25 -7.85
N ILE A 166 -15.42 3.33 -7.09
CA ILE A 166 -16.72 3.85 -6.62
C ILE A 166 -17.55 4.33 -7.83
N ASP A 167 -16.96 5.15 -8.70
CA ASP A 167 -17.65 5.73 -9.84
C ASP A 167 -18.12 4.67 -10.86
N ARG A 168 -17.34 3.61 -11.04
CA ARG A 168 -17.68 2.47 -11.90
C ARG A 168 -18.54 1.40 -11.22
N GLY A 169 -18.72 1.49 -9.91
CA GLY A 169 -19.43 0.48 -9.13
C GLY A 169 -18.75 -0.88 -9.19
N LEU A 170 -17.42 -0.92 -9.07
CA LEU A 170 -16.66 -2.15 -9.13
C LEU A 170 -16.97 -3.08 -7.95
N ASP A 171 -16.97 -4.36 -8.23
CA ASP A 171 -17.22 -5.40 -7.24
C ASP A 171 -15.92 -6.16 -6.94
N PRO A 172 -15.41 -6.14 -5.68
CA PRO A 172 -14.19 -6.85 -5.31
C PRO A 172 -14.36 -8.38 -5.22
N GLY A 173 -15.54 -8.91 -5.47
CA GLY A 173 -15.87 -10.32 -5.28
C GLY A 173 -16.00 -10.70 -3.79
N GLU A 174 -15.67 -11.96 -3.47
CA GLU A 174 -15.75 -12.48 -2.10
C GLU A 174 -14.43 -12.27 -1.34
N PRO A 175 -14.50 -11.96 -0.03
CA PRO A 175 -13.31 -11.78 0.79
C PRO A 175 -12.51 -13.09 0.92
N THR A 176 -11.20 -12.96 0.96
CA THR A 176 -10.27 -14.07 1.16
C THR A 176 -9.93 -14.19 2.64
N MET A 177 -10.33 -15.31 3.27
CA MET A 177 -10.21 -15.52 4.71
C MET A 177 -8.97 -16.35 5.08
N VAL A 178 -8.21 -16.82 4.09
CA VAL A 178 -7.00 -17.61 4.25
C VAL A 178 -5.83 -16.88 3.57
N ASP A 179 -4.60 -17.33 3.82
CA ASP A 179 -3.46 -16.84 3.06
C ASP A 179 -3.64 -17.17 1.57
N PRO A 180 -3.69 -16.16 0.67
CA PRO A 180 -3.84 -16.37 -0.76
C PRO A 180 -2.76 -17.29 -1.37
N ALA A 181 -1.57 -17.35 -0.78
CA ALA A 181 -0.49 -18.23 -1.22
C ALA A 181 -0.82 -19.71 -1.02
N THR A 182 -1.73 -20.05 -0.09
CA THR A 182 -2.14 -21.44 0.17
C THR A 182 -3.22 -21.94 -0.80
N LEU A 183 -3.84 -21.04 -1.56
CA LEU A 183 -4.82 -21.40 -2.58
C LEU A 183 -4.13 -21.98 -3.82
N GLY A 184 -4.78 -22.95 -4.47
CA GLY A 184 -4.34 -23.46 -5.77
C GLY A 184 -4.45 -22.40 -6.87
N GLU A 185 -3.68 -22.55 -7.95
CA GLU A 185 -3.70 -21.61 -9.09
C GLU A 185 -5.09 -21.47 -9.71
N ASP A 186 -5.80 -22.61 -9.90
CA ASP A 186 -7.16 -22.62 -10.46
C ASP A 186 -8.15 -21.88 -9.56
N GLU A 187 -8.00 -22.01 -8.23
CA GLU A 187 -8.85 -21.32 -7.27
C GLU A 187 -8.55 -19.81 -7.28
N ARG A 188 -7.29 -19.41 -7.28
CA ARG A 188 -6.91 -18.00 -7.42
C ARG A 188 -7.46 -17.41 -8.71
N ALA A 189 -7.31 -18.12 -9.84
CA ALA A 189 -7.83 -17.66 -11.13
C ALA A 189 -9.36 -17.50 -11.13
N THR A 190 -10.09 -18.45 -10.51
CA THR A 190 -11.55 -18.36 -10.39
C THR A 190 -12.02 -17.17 -9.56
N ARG A 191 -11.22 -16.75 -8.58
CA ARG A 191 -11.51 -15.64 -7.66
C ARG A 191 -10.85 -14.33 -8.08
N ASP A 192 -10.23 -14.28 -9.26
CA ASP A 192 -9.44 -13.14 -9.78
C ASP A 192 -8.35 -12.64 -8.79
N ILE A 193 -7.77 -13.57 -8.03
CA ILE A 193 -6.66 -13.28 -7.13
C ILE A 193 -5.36 -13.35 -7.93
N ARG A 194 -4.85 -12.19 -8.32
CA ARG A 194 -3.64 -12.05 -9.15
C ARG A 194 -2.41 -11.83 -8.28
N PRO A 195 -1.23 -12.33 -8.68
CA PRO A 195 0.01 -11.95 -8.03
C PRO A 195 0.24 -10.43 -8.18
N LEU A 196 0.78 -9.82 -7.15
CA LEU A 196 1.26 -8.43 -7.18
C LEU A 196 2.62 -8.37 -7.89
N PRO A 197 3.02 -7.19 -8.41
CA PRO A 197 4.35 -6.97 -8.96
C PRO A 197 5.44 -7.50 -8.03
N ALA A 198 6.38 -8.25 -8.58
CA ALA A 198 7.53 -8.80 -7.87
C ALA A 198 8.80 -7.93 -8.03
N SER A 199 8.70 -6.86 -8.80
CA SER A 199 9.80 -5.92 -9.06
C SER A 199 9.29 -4.50 -9.27
N PRO A 200 10.16 -3.48 -9.10
CA PRO A 200 9.80 -2.11 -9.47
C PRO A 200 9.40 -2.00 -10.93
N ASP A 201 10.08 -2.70 -11.83
CA ASP A 201 9.80 -2.62 -13.27
C ASP A 201 8.38 -3.09 -13.60
N GLU A 202 7.92 -4.19 -13.00
CA GLU A 202 6.54 -4.69 -13.18
C GLU A 202 5.50 -3.68 -12.69
N ALA A 203 5.73 -3.03 -11.56
CA ALA A 203 4.84 -1.99 -11.05
C ALA A 203 4.84 -0.73 -11.95
N LEU A 204 5.99 -0.36 -12.48
CA LEU A 204 6.13 0.77 -13.41
C LEU A 204 5.47 0.47 -14.76
N ASP A 205 5.60 -0.76 -15.28
CA ASP A 205 4.89 -1.19 -16.49
C ASP A 205 3.37 -1.15 -16.28
N ALA A 206 2.89 -1.58 -15.11
CA ALA A 206 1.49 -1.48 -14.75
C ALA A 206 1.01 -0.03 -14.69
N LEU A 207 1.81 0.88 -14.10
CA LEU A 207 1.48 2.31 -14.04
C LEU A 207 1.42 2.96 -15.44
N GLU A 208 2.38 2.66 -16.31
CA GLU A 208 2.37 3.20 -17.68
C GLU A 208 1.17 2.72 -18.50
N GLY A 209 0.61 1.55 -18.17
CA GLY A 209 -0.62 1.01 -18.75
C GLY A 209 -1.92 1.48 -18.10
N ASP A 210 -1.86 2.12 -16.94
CA ASP A 210 -3.04 2.54 -16.17
C ASP A 210 -3.44 3.99 -16.49
N THR A 211 -4.39 4.14 -17.40
CA THR A 211 -4.84 5.48 -17.83
C THR A 211 -5.53 6.26 -16.72
N VAL A 212 -6.18 5.60 -15.77
CA VAL A 212 -6.85 6.27 -14.64
C VAL A 212 -5.83 6.97 -13.75
N LEU A 213 -4.77 6.28 -13.36
CA LEU A 213 -3.72 6.85 -12.52
C LEU A 213 -2.87 7.88 -13.29
N VAL A 214 -2.58 7.62 -14.55
CA VAL A 214 -1.84 8.59 -15.41
C VAL A 214 -2.61 9.90 -15.54
N ASP A 215 -3.91 9.84 -15.80
CA ASP A 215 -4.75 11.03 -15.94
C ASP A 215 -4.93 11.78 -14.61
N ALA A 216 -5.13 11.05 -13.50
CA ALA A 216 -5.33 11.64 -12.17
C ALA A 216 -4.07 12.33 -11.64
N ILE A 217 -2.90 11.75 -11.84
CA ILE A 217 -1.61 12.26 -11.33
C ILE A 217 -0.99 13.26 -12.32
N GLY A 218 -1.25 13.07 -13.59
CA GLY A 218 -0.74 13.89 -14.70
C GLY A 218 0.50 13.29 -15.37
N GLU A 219 0.43 13.11 -16.68
CA GLU A 219 1.48 12.47 -17.50
C GLU A 219 2.90 13.01 -17.25
N PRO A 220 3.17 14.34 -17.14
CA PRO A 220 4.53 14.82 -16.90
C PRO A 220 5.14 14.33 -15.59
N LEU A 221 4.32 14.24 -14.53
CA LEU A 221 4.77 13.78 -13.21
C LEU A 221 4.99 12.26 -13.23
N VAL A 222 4.05 11.50 -13.79
CA VAL A 222 4.17 10.04 -13.98
C VAL A 222 5.44 9.72 -14.77
N ARG A 223 5.66 10.34 -15.90
CA ARG A 223 6.85 10.13 -16.74
C ARG A 223 8.16 10.42 -15.99
N THR A 224 8.18 11.50 -15.19
CA THR A 224 9.35 11.83 -14.37
C THR A 224 9.60 10.80 -13.30
N HIS A 225 8.53 10.37 -12.59
CA HIS A 225 8.61 9.34 -11.57
C HIS A 225 9.12 8.01 -12.15
N VAL A 226 8.53 7.56 -13.26
CA VAL A 226 8.94 6.34 -13.96
C VAL A 226 10.42 6.39 -14.36
N ALA A 227 10.87 7.51 -14.94
CA ALA A 227 12.27 7.64 -15.37
C ALA A 227 13.25 7.50 -14.19
N VAL A 228 12.96 8.15 -13.06
CA VAL A 228 13.79 8.07 -11.85
C VAL A 228 13.76 6.66 -11.24
N ALA A 229 12.57 6.08 -11.08
CA ALA A 229 12.42 4.76 -10.48
C ALA A 229 13.07 3.65 -11.33
N ARG A 230 12.96 3.70 -12.67
CA ARG A 230 13.66 2.77 -13.57
C ARG A 230 15.18 2.90 -13.47
N ALA A 231 15.71 4.12 -13.33
CA ALA A 231 17.15 4.32 -13.15
C ALA A 231 17.62 3.68 -11.82
N GLN A 232 16.87 3.86 -10.74
CA GLN A 232 17.16 3.22 -9.45
C GLN A 232 17.06 1.69 -9.52
N ALA A 233 16.04 1.16 -10.18
CA ALA A 233 15.88 -0.28 -10.39
C ALA A 233 17.03 -0.86 -11.21
N ALA A 234 17.49 -0.16 -12.25
CA ALA A 234 18.62 -0.58 -13.08
C ALA A 234 19.92 -0.66 -12.26
N MET A 235 20.19 0.33 -11.42
CA MET A 235 21.37 0.32 -10.53
C MET A 235 21.29 -0.85 -9.53
N ALA A 236 20.15 -1.10 -8.94
CA ALA A 236 19.97 -2.15 -7.95
C ALA A 236 20.10 -3.57 -8.54
N ARG A 237 19.79 -3.77 -9.84
CA ARG A 237 19.95 -5.08 -10.51
C ARG A 237 21.40 -5.56 -10.60
N GLU A 238 22.35 -4.64 -10.57
CA GLU A 238 23.78 -4.96 -10.60
C GLU A 238 24.34 -5.30 -9.21
N LEU A 239 23.55 -5.14 -8.15
CA LEU A 239 23.97 -5.34 -6.76
C LEU A 239 23.44 -6.67 -6.19
N PRO A 240 24.20 -7.35 -5.31
CA PRO A 240 23.67 -8.42 -4.49
C PRO A 240 22.54 -7.93 -3.59
N PRO A 241 21.59 -8.82 -3.22
CA PRO A 241 20.45 -8.43 -2.35
C PRO A 241 20.86 -7.75 -1.04
N GLU A 242 21.98 -8.18 -0.44
CA GLU A 242 22.51 -7.60 0.80
C GLU A 242 22.99 -6.15 0.61
N GLU A 243 23.57 -5.84 -0.54
CA GLU A 243 24.01 -4.48 -0.87
C GLU A 243 22.82 -3.58 -1.18
N VAL A 244 21.76 -4.10 -1.81
CA VAL A 244 20.50 -3.36 -1.98
C VAL A 244 19.89 -3.00 -0.62
N ALA A 245 19.88 -3.96 0.33
CA ALA A 245 19.38 -3.72 1.68
C ALA A 245 20.24 -2.71 2.45
N ALA A 246 21.58 -2.83 2.37
CA ALA A 246 22.50 -1.90 3.02
C ALA A 246 22.36 -0.47 2.46
N THR A 247 22.32 -0.32 1.13
CA THR A 247 22.10 0.98 0.49
C THR A 247 20.78 1.60 0.90
N ALA A 248 19.70 0.81 0.96
CA ALA A 248 18.41 1.31 1.43
C ALA A 248 18.45 1.73 2.89
N ALA A 249 19.16 0.99 3.76
CA ALA A 249 19.31 1.32 5.17
C ALA A 249 20.05 2.63 5.42
N GLU A 250 20.97 3.02 4.53
CA GLU A 250 21.67 4.31 4.57
C GLU A 250 20.82 5.48 4.03
N LEU A 251 19.96 5.21 3.05
CA LEU A 251 19.18 6.26 2.38
C LEU A 251 17.89 6.62 3.13
N TYR A 252 17.29 5.66 3.79
CA TYR A 252 15.99 5.78 4.43
C TYR A 252 16.09 5.54 5.94
#